data_9f2f9175affcaa33147bd00f7756c1e0
#
_entry.id   9f2f9175affcaa33147bd00f7756c1e0
#
_cell.length_a   1.000
_cell.length_b   1.000
_cell.length_c   1.000
_cell.angle_alpha   90.00
_cell.angle_beta   90.00
_cell.angle_gamma   90.00
#
_symmetry.space_group_name_H-M   'P 1'
#
loop_
_entity.id
_entity.type
_entity.pdbx_description
1 polymer ?
#
loop_
_entity_poly.entity_id
_entity_poly.type
_entity_poly.pdbx_seq_one_letter_code
_entity_poly.pdbx_strand_id
1 'polypeptide(L)'
;MRIDKAPASIGSMFDRIASTYDLLNFTLSFSMDERWRKTVISSLNIKDGDKVLDIATGTGDMATRACKTAGCTVTGLDISRRMLDIAAQKNKNFLRRFLITEGDALAMPLSNETFDHAMTAFGIRNMSDLPTFLGEVFRVLKDGGKMAVLELSVPSYPPWKWVYLAYFKTILPLIGGLVSGDFKAYRYLRDSVMGFPPPGKLERLMEESGFEVIQSSPLFFEIAHIYLLEKVATGV
;
A
#
# COMPACT_ATOMS: atom_id res chain seq x y z
N MET A 1 -9.73 18.13 12.34
CA MET A 1 -10.44 16.95 12.87
C MET A 1 -9.45 15.80 12.84
N ARG A 2 -9.21 15.13 13.95
CA ARG A 2 -8.22 14.03 13.99
C ARG A 2 -8.84 12.82 13.28
N ILE A 3 -8.13 12.26 12.30
CA ILE A 3 -8.58 11.08 11.55
C ILE A 3 -8.45 9.87 12.47
N ASP A 4 -9.52 9.08 12.60
CA ASP A 4 -9.45 7.82 13.34
C ASP A 4 -8.74 6.76 12.47
N LYS A 5 -7.56 6.35 12.91
CA LYS A 5 -6.75 5.29 12.30
C LYS A 5 -6.61 4.08 13.22
N ALA A 6 -7.50 3.92 14.19
CA ALA A 6 -7.52 2.72 15.01
C ALA A 6 -7.70 1.47 14.11
N PRO A 7 -6.93 0.39 14.33
CA PRO A 7 -6.96 -0.81 13.49
C PRO A 7 -8.38 -1.36 13.27
N ALA A 8 -9.19 -1.44 14.34
CA ALA A 8 -10.58 -1.91 14.25
C ALA A 8 -11.47 -1.01 13.37
N SER A 9 -11.28 0.33 13.44
CA SER A 9 -12.02 1.29 12.61
C SER A 9 -11.63 1.16 11.14
N ILE A 10 -10.35 1.01 10.85
CA ILE A 10 -9.82 0.80 9.50
C ILE A 10 -10.34 -0.51 8.91
N GLY A 11 -10.18 -1.63 9.62
CA GLY A 11 -10.66 -2.94 9.16
C GLY A 11 -12.15 -2.92 8.86
N SER A 12 -12.97 -2.41 9.78
CA SER A 12 -14.42 -2.28 9.60
C SER A 12 -14.80 -1.39 8.41
N MET A 13 -14.07 -0.31 8.15
CA MET A 13 -14.31 0.54 6.98
C MET A 13 -14.03 -0.21 5.69
N PHE A 14 -12.89 -0.89 5.58
CA PHE A 14 -12.52 -1.66 4.40
C PHE A 14 -13.44 -2.86 4.18
N ASP A 15 -13.91 -3.53 5.23
CA ASP A 15 -14.92 -4.59 5.14
C ASP A 15 -16.20 -4.10 4.45
N ARG A 16 -16.67 -2.88 4.76
CA ARG A 16 -17.90 -2.33 4.16
C ARG A 16 -17.77 -2.05 2.67
N ILE A 17 -16.61 -1.58 2.21
CA ILE A 17 -16.40 -1.20 0.80
C ILE A 17 -15.75 -2.30 -0.04
N ALA A 18 -15.40 -3.44 0.55
CA ALA A 18 -14.62 -4.50 -0.10
C ALA A 18 -15.19 -4.94 -1.46
N SER A 19 -16.52 -5.08 -1.57
CA SER A 19 -17.17 -5.54 -2.81
C SER A 19 -17.10 -4.54 -3.97
N THR A 20 -16.93 -3.24 -3.69
CA THR A 20 -16.87 -2.18 -4.71
C THR A 20 -15.48 -1.57 -4.85
N TYR A 21 -14.54 -2.02 -4.02
CA TYR A 21 -13.22 -1.42 -3.89
C TYR A 21 -12.42 -1.40 -5.20
N ASP A 22 -12.35 -2.54 -5.88
CA ASP A 22 -11.59 -2.66 -7.14
C ASP A 22 -12.20 -1.80 -8.26
N LEU A 23 -13.53 -1.85 -8.40
CA LEU A 23 -14.24 -1.04 -9.40
C LEU A 23 -14.00 0.45 -9.20
N LEU A 24 -14.00 0.90 -7.95
CA LEU A 24 -13.82 2.30 -7.61
C LEU A 24 -12.37 2.74 -7.78
N ASN A 25 -11.40 1.93 -7.38
CA ASN A 25 -9.99 2.23 -7.64
C ASN A 25 -9.73 2.36 -9.15
N PHE A 26 -10.20 1.40 -9.94
CA PHE A 26 -10.09 1.44 -11.40
C PHE A 26 -10.71 2.71 -12.00
N THR A 27 -11.95 3.03 -11.59
CA THR A 27 -12.67 4.19 -12.12
C THR A 27 -12.06 5.52 -11.69
N LEU A 28 -11.74 5.66 -10.40
CA LEU A 28 -11.23 6.90 -9.83
C LEU A 28 -9.76 7.18 -10.19
N SER A 29 -8.98 6.15 -10.49
CA SER A 29 -7.60 6.31 -10.98
C SER A 29 -7.49 6.41 -12.51
N PHE A 30 -8.61 6.30 -13.24
CA PHE A 30 -8.61 6.17 -14.71
C PHE A 30 -7.69 5.03 -15.19
N SER A 31 -7.68 3.91 -14.47
CA SER A 31 -6.82 2.73 -14.72
C SER A 31 -5.32 2.99 -14.63
N MET A 32 -4.90 4.16 -14.13
CA MET A 32 -3.47 4.47 -13.96
C MET A 32 -2.82 3.64 -12.86
N ASP A 33 -3.59 3.28 -11.84
CA ASP A 33 -3.12 2.45 -10.72
C ASP A 33 -2.55 1.10 -11.19
N GLU A 34 -3.08 0.52 -12.27
CA GLU A 34 -2.53 -0.69 -12.87
C GLU A 34 -1.09 -0.54 -13.36
N ARG A 35 -0.81 0.58 -14.05
CA ARG A 35 0.55 0.89 -14.54
C ARG A 35 1.50 1.14 -13.37
N TRP A 36 1.04 1.88 -12.37
CA TRP A 36 1.84 2.18 -11.18
C TRP A 36 2.19 0.91 -10.40
N ARG A 37 1.22 0.01 -10.18
CA ARG A 37 1.47 -1.31 -9.54
C ARG A 37 2.47 -2.15 -10.32
N LYS A 38 2.41 -2.13 -11.66
CA LYS A 38 3.40 -2.81 -12.51
C LYS A 38 4.81 -2.24 -12.30
N THR A 39 4.94 -0.92 -12.20
CA THR A 39 6.23 -0.26 -11.92
C THR A 39 6.78 -0.70 -10.57
N VAL A 40 5.95 -0.77 -9.52
CA VAL A 40 6.35 -1.27 -8.19
C VAL A 40 6.92 -2.69 -8.27
N ILE A 41 6.20 -3.61 -8.90
CA ILE A 41 6.67 -5.00 -9.06
C ILE A 41 7.98 -5.06 -9.82
N SER A 42 8.11 -4.27 -10.90
CA SER A 42 9.35 -4.25 -11.69
C SER A 42 10.54 -3.69 -10.91
N SER A 43 10.34 -2.70 -10.02
CA SER A 43 11.43 -2.11 -9.23
C SER A 43 12.02 -3.06 -8.19
N LEU A 44 11.24 -4.02 -7.69
CA LEU A 44 11.70 -5.01 -6.73
C LEU A 44 12.61 -6.08 -7.36
N ASN A 45 12.57 -6.27 -8.68
CA ASN A 45 13.35 -7.31 -9.39
C ASN A 45 13.17 -8.71 -8.77
N ILE A 46 11.92 -9.07 -8.46
CA ILE A 46 11.53 -10.32 -7.83
C ILE A 46 11.98 -11.50 -8.69
N LYS A 47 12.58 -12.51 -8.07
CA LYS A 47 13.09 -13.72 -8.70
C LYS A 47 12.29 -14.96 -8.31
N ASP A 48 12.51 -16.05 -9.03
CA ASP A 48 11.95 -17.34 -8.66
C ASP A 48 12.51 -17.80 -7.32
N GLY A 49 11.62 -18.24 -6.45
CA GLY A 49 11.94 -18.68 -5.10
C GLY A 49 11.91 -17.59 -4.03
N ASP A 50 11.84 -16.30 -4.40
CA ASP A 50 11.76 -15.21 -3.44
C ASP A 50 10.48 -15.29 -2.59
N LYS A 51 10.58 -14.85 -1.35
CA LYS A 51 9.45 -14.64 -0.43
C LYS A 51 9.11 -13.15 -0.40
N VAL A 52 7.89 -12.82 -0.80
CA VAL A 52 7.41 -11.44 -0.90
C VAL A 52 6.29 -11.22 0.10
N LEU A 53 6.35 -10.13 0.84
CA LEU A 53 5.28 -9.68 1.74
C LEU A 53 4.48 -8.55 1.06
N ASP A 54 3.17 -8.74 0.87
CA ASP A 54 2.24 -7.72 0.38
C ASP A 54 1.45 -7.17 1.57
N ILE A 55 1.83 -5.98 2.04
CA ILE A 55 1.30 -5.36 3.26
C ILE A 55 0.09 -4.48 2.92
N ALA A 56 -0.99 -4.64 3.66
CA ALA A 56 -2.30 -4.11 3.33
C ALA A 56 -2.71 -4.59 1.93
N THR A 57 -2.67 -5.91 1.74
CA THR A 57 -2.83 -6.57 0.43
C THR A 57 -4.20 -6.28 -0.20
N GLY A 58 -5.20 -5.92 0.60
CA GLY A 58 -6.56 -5.66 0.16
C GLY A 58 -7.13 -6.87 -0.57
N THR A 59 -7.61 -6.66 -1.78
CA THR A 59 -8.15 -7.71 -2.66
C THR A 59 -7.08 -8.51 -3.40
N GLY A 60 -5.79 -8.33 -3.08
CA GLY A 60 -4.68 -9.14 -3.59
C GLY A 60 -4.17 -8.77 -5.00
N ASP A 61 -4.39 -7.55 -5.47
CA ASP A 61 -3.96 -7.13 -6.81
C ASP A 61 -2.43 -7.13 -6.99
N MET A 62 -1.69 -6.66 -5.98
CA MET A 62 -0.23 -6.67 -6.00
C MET A 62 0.29 -8.11 -5.93
N ALA A 63 -0.26 -8.93 -5.03
CA ALA A 63 0.07 -10.35 -4.92
C ALA A 63 -0.16 -11.10 -6.23
N THR A 64 -1.32 -10.89 -6.89
CA THR A 64 -1.63 -11.47 -8.20
C THR A 64 -0.55 -11.15 -9.23
N ARG A 65 -0.10 -9.90 -9.27
CA ARG A 65 0.93 -9.44 -10.22
C ARG A 65 2.29 -10.04 -9.92
N ALA A 66 2.71 -10.08 -8.66
CA ALA A 66 3.96 -10.69 -8.25
C ALA A 66 3.99 -12.19 -8.64
N CYS A 67 2.92 -12.94 -8.33
CA CYS A 67 2.80 -14.35 -8.72
C CYS A 67 2.81 -14.60 -10.23
N LYS A 68 2.36 -13.63 -11.05
CA LYS A 68 2.42 -13.71 -12.52
C LYS A 68 3.81 -13.39 -13.08
N THR A 69 4.59 -12.58 -12.37
CA THR A 69 5.87 -12.07 -12.85
C THR A 69 7.00 -13.07 -12.60
N ALA A 70 6.97 -13.76 -11.45
CA ALA A 70 8.01 -14.69 -11.04
C ALA A 70 7.44 -15.89 -10.27
N GLY A 71 8.24 -16.94 -10.14
CA GLY A 71 7.96 -18.13 -9.31
C GLY A 71 8.12 -17.89 -7.81
N CYS A 72 7.79 -16.69 -7.33
CA CYS A 72 7.89 -16.30 -5.93
C CYS A 72 6.72 -16.82 -5.10
N THR A 73 6.88 -16.81 -3.78
CA THR A 73 5.80 -17.00 -2.81
C THR A 73 5.41 -15.66 -2.20
N VAL A 74 4.13 -15.31 -2.23
CA VAL A 74 3.62 -14.05 -1.68
C VAL A 74 2.80 -14.33 -0.44
N THR A 75 3.09 -13.62 0.65
CA THR A 75 2.24 -13.55 1.84
C THR A 75 1.50 -12.21 1.82
N GLY A 76 0.18 -12.24 1.70
CA GLY A 76 -0.67 -11.06 1.82
C GLY A 76 -1.11 -10.85 3.25
N LEU A 77 -0.76 -9.71 3.84
CA LEU A 77 -1.19 -9.28 5.17
C LEU A 77 -2.26 -8.19 5.05
N ASP A 78 -3.38 -8.37 5.70
CA ASP A 78 -4.41 -7.31 5.81
C ASP A 78 -5.16 -7.44 7.14
N ILE A 79 -5.69 -6.33 7.62
CA ILE A 79 -6.50 -6.28 8.83
C ILE A 79 -7.98 -6.60 8.55
N SER A 80 -8.42 -6.46 7.30
CA SER A 80 -9.79 -6.71 6.85
C SER A 80 -9.94 -8.17 6.40
N ARG A 81 -10.66 -8.94 7.18
CA ARG A 81 -10.97 -10.33 6.82
C ARG A 81 -11.68 -10.44 5.49
N ARG A 82 -12.63 -9.54 5.22
CA ARG A 82 -13.40 -9.56 3.97
C ARG A 82 -12.54 -9.26 2.75
N MET A 83 -11.54 -8.38 2.87
CA MET A 83 -10.55 -8.14 1.81
C MET A 83 -9.75 -9.41 1.53
N LEU A 84 -9.27 -10.09 2.57
CA LEU A 84 -8.51 -11.34 2.44
C LEU A 84 -9.32 -12.47 1.79
N ASP A 85 -10.62 -12.58 2.09
CA ASP A 85 -11.49 -13.58 1.46
C ASP A 85 -11.62 -13.32 -0.06
N ILE A 86 -11.73 -12.06 -0.48
CA ILE A 86 -11.72 -11.67 -1.90
C ILE A 86 -10.34 -11.96 -2.53
N ALA A 87 -9.25 -11.61 -1.83
CA ALA A 87 -7.90 -11.88 -2.29
C ALA A 87 -7.65 -13.37 -2.52
N ALA A 88 -8.07 -14.22 -1.59
CA ALA A 88 -7.97 -15.67 -1.72
C ALA A 88 -8.75 -16.20 -2.95
N GLN A 89 -9.97 -15.70 -3.16
CA GLN A 89 -10.80 -16.09 -4.30
C GLN A 89 -10.17 -15.63 -5.63
N LYS A 90 -9.67 -14.41 -5.73
CA LYS A 90 -9.00 -13.88 -6.93
C LYS A 90 -7.72 -14.67 -7.26
N ASN A 91 -7.01 -15.12 -6.24
CA ASN A 91 -5.74 -15.80 -6.38
C ASN A 91 -5.82 -17.33 -6.29
N LYS A 92 -7.00 -17.93 -6.44
CA LYS A 92 -7.20 -19.39 -6.37
C LYS A 92 -6.30 -20.20 -7.31
N ASN A 93 -5.86 -19.63 -8.42
CA ASN A 93 -4.92 -20.27 -9.36
C ASN A 93 -3.46 -20.25 -8.82
N PHE A 94 -3.18 -19.53 -7.75
CA PHE A 94 -1.87 -19.41 -7.11
C PHE A 94 -1.85 -19.97 -5.68
N LEU A 95 -2.79 -20.84 -5.29
CA LEU A 95 -2.99 -21.36 -3.92
C LEU A 95 -1.73 -21.91 -3.23
N ARG A 96 -0.76 -22.38 -4.00
CA ARG A 96 0.54 -22.86 -3.46
C ARG A 96 1.56 -21.74 -3.29
N ARG A 97 1.32 -20.54 -3.82
CA ARG A 97 2.25 -19.42 -3.85
C ARG A 97 1.69 -18.13 -3.27
N PHE A 98 0.40 -18.08 -3.00
CA PHE A 98 -0.24 -16.95 -2.33
C PHE A 98 -0.83 -17.42 -1.00
N LEU A 99 -0.23 -16.95 0.08
CA LEU A 99 -0.66 -17.19 1.45
C LEU A 99 -1.34 -15.92 1.98
N ILE A 100 -2.35 -16.06 2.82
CA ILE A 100 -3.02 -14.93 3.47
C ILE A 100 -2.82 -14.98 4.97
N THR A 101 -2.60 -13.81 5.58
CA THR A 101 -2.45 -13.62 7.01
C THR A 101 -3.30 -12.44 7.44
N GLU A 102 -4.21 -12.65 8.38
CA GLU A 102 -4.95 -11.56 9.03
C GLU A 102 -4.09 -10.99 10.15
N GLY A 103 -3.89 -9.65 10.15
CA GLY A 103 -3.05 -9.03 11.16
C GLY A 103 -2.90 -7.53 11.00
N ASP A 104 -2.45 -6.90 12.09
CA ASP A 104 -2.10 -5.47 12.09
C ASP A 104 -0.68 -5.29 11.57
N ALA A 105 -0.50 -4.38 10.62
CA ALA A 105 0.81 -4.04 10.08
C ALA A 105 1.73 -3.33 11.10
N LEU A 106 1.19 -2.89 12.23
CA LEU A 106 1.97 -2.31 13.35
C LEU A 106 2.46 -3.38 14.34
N ALA A 107 1.99 -4.63 14.21
CA ALA A 107 2.40 -5.77 15.03
C ALA A 107 2.21 -7.05 14.21
N MET A 108 3.05 -7.24 13.19
CA MET A 108 2.87 -8.32 12.22
C MET A 108 3.10 -9.70 12.87
N PRO A 109 2.15 -10.64 12.74
CA PRO A 109 2.31 -12.01 13.26
C PRO A 109 3.22 -12.84 12.32
N LEU A 110 4.40 -12.29 12.01
CA LEU A 110 5.38 -12.84 11.07
C LEU A 110 6.76 -12.89 11.72
N SER A 111 7.56 -13.89 11.37
CA SER A 111 8.91 -14.06 11.89
C SER A 111 9.88 -13.03 11.33
N ASN A 112 10.94 -12.73 12.10
CA ASN A 112 12.03 -11.87 11.66
C ASN A 112 12.71 -12.43 10.41
N GLU A 113 13.31 -11.57 9.61
CA GLU A 113 14.21 -11.92 8.49
C GLU A 113 13.68 -13.03 7.58
N THR A 114 12.38 -12.96 7.28
CA THR A 114 11.68 -14.00 6.52
C THR A 114 11.58 -13.66 5.04
N PHE A 115 11.40 -12.36 4.71
CA PHE A 115 11.06 -11.93 3.37
C PHE A 115 12.25 -11.31 2.63
N ASP A 116 12.39 -11.65 1.35
CA ASP A 116 13.37 -11.03 0.45
C ASP A 116 12.89 -9.66 0.01
N HIS A 117 11.55 -9.50 -0.15
CA HIS A 117 10.92 -8.25 -0.55
C HIS A 117 9.64 -7.99 0.25
N ALA A 118 9.35 -6.70 0.45
CA ALA A 118 8.06 -6.21 0.90
C ALA A 118 7.48 -5.21 -0.11
N MET A 119 6.16 -5.15 -0.20
CA MET A 119 5.48 -4.18 -1.04
C MET A 119 4.19 -3.71 -0.37
N THR A 120 3.79 -2.47 -0.66
CA THR A 120 2.48 -1.95 -0.27
C THR A 120 2.00 -0.93 -1.31
N ALA A 121 0.72 -0.95 -1.64
CA ALA A 121 0.13 0.00 -2.55
C ALA A 121 -1.12 0.62 -1.92
N PHE A 122 -1.09 1.95 -1.71
CA PHE A 122 -2.17 2.74 -1.13
C PHE A 122 -2.58 2.32 0.30
N GLY A 123 -1.64 1.68 1.01
CA GLY A 123 -1.84 1.14 2.36
C GLY A 123 -1.25 2.00 3.45
N ILE A 124 -0.04 2.55 3.23
CA ILE A 124 0.78 3.15 4.29
C ILE A 124 0.14 4.40 4.92
N ARG A 125 -0.67 5.17 4.19
CA ARG A 125 -1.38 6.33 4.74
C ARG A 125 -2.40 5.97 5.83
N ASN A 126 -2.81 4.71 5.90
CA ASN A 126 -3.78 4.21 6.88
C ASN A 126 -3.10 3.79 8.20
N MET A 127 -1.77 3.68 8.22
CA MET A 127 -1.03 3.35 9.43
C MET A 127 -1.13 4.50 10.45
N SER A 128 -1.45 4.17 11.69
CA SER A 128 -1.58 5.16 12.76
C SER A 128 -0.22 5.66 13.25
N ASP A 129 0.82 4.83 13.11
CA ASP A 129 2.20 5.09 13.54
C ASP A 129 3.17 4.60 12.45
N LEU A 130 3.74 5.53 11.68
CA LEU A 130 4.66 5.20 10.59
C LEU A 130 6.01 4.66 11.07
N PRO A 131 6.64 5.20 12.12
CA PRO A 131 7.86 4.62 12.69
C PRO A 131 7.68 3.16 13.14
N THR A 132 6.62 2.86 13.88
CA THR A 132 6.31 1.48 14.30
C THR A 132 6.09 0.56 13.09
N PHE A 133 5.34 1.02 12.08
CA PHE A 133 5.13 0.29 10.84
C PHE A 133 6.46 -0.02 10.12
N LEU A 134 7.30 0.99 9.93
CA LEU A 134 8.59 0.83 9.26
C LEU A 134 9.52 -0.09 10.06
N GLY A 135 9.50 -0.02 11.39
CA GLY A 135 10.24 -0.94 12.26
C GLY A 135 9.81 -2.41 12.10
N GLU A 136 8.49 -2.66 11.98
CA GLU A 136 7.97 -4.00 11.72
C GLU A 136 8.39 -4.51 10.33
N VAL A 137 8.35 -3.66 9.30
CA VAL A 137 8.83 -4.03 7.96
C VAL A 137 10.33 -4.33 7.99
N PHE A 138 11.12 -3.51 8.69
CA PHE A 138 12.56 -3.73 8.87
C PHE A 138 12.84 -5.07 9.55
N ARG A 139 12.07 -5.40 10.59
CA ARG A 139 12.19 -6.66 11.35
C ARG A 139 11.95 -7.88 10.48
N VAL A 140 10.92 -7.88 9.64
CA VAL A 140 10.53 -9.06 8.84
C VAL A 140 11.32 -9.23 7.56
N LEU A 141 11.95 -8.17 7.05
CA LEU A 141 12.84 -8.23 5.90
C LEU A 141 14.20 -8.82 6.29
N LYS A 142 14.77 -9.63 5.40
CA LYS A 142 16.16 -10.06 5.43
C LYS A 142 17.09 -8.85 5.22
N ASP A 143 18.35 -8.97 5.63
CA ASP A 143 19.38 -7.98 5.31
C ASP A 143 19.55 -7.86 3.78
N GLY A 144 19.62 -6.64 3.28
CA GLY A 144 19.58 -6.34 1.85
C GLY A 144 18.22 -6.55 1.18
N GLY A 145 17.21 -6.92 1.96
CA GLY A 145 15.82 -7.03 1.49
C GLY A 145 15.24 -5.67 1.11
N LYS A 146 14.37 -5.66 0.10
CA LYS A 146 13.84 -4.41 -0.47
C LYS A 146 12.36 -4.22 -0.15
N MET A 147 11.98 -2.96 0.06
CA MET A 147 10.58 -2.56 0.18
C MET A 147 10.21 -1.58 -0.94
N ALA A 148 9.11 -1.83 -1.63
CA ALA A 148 8.53 -0.87 -2.56
C ALA A 148 7.19 -0.34 -2.04
N VAL A 149 7.04 0.98 -2.02
CA VAL A 149 5.84 1.69 -1.55
C VAL A 149 5.26 2.48 -2.70
N LEU A 150 3.96 2.31 -2.95
CA LEU A 150 3.17 3.15 -3.83
C LEU A 150 2.11 3.86 -3.00
N GLU A 151 2.11 5.19 -2.99
CA GLU A 151 1.11 5.94 -2.21
C GLU A 151 0.67 7.22 -2.93
N LEU A 152 -0.56 7.65 -2.62
CA LEU A 152 -1.08 8.92 -3.10
C LEU A 152 -0.37 10.09 -2.42
N SER A 153 -0.10 11.12 -3.20
CA SER A 153 0.50 12.37 -2.71
C SER A 153 -0.30 13.59 -3.19
N VAL A 154 -0.05 14.72 -2.55
CA VAL A 154 -0.65 15.99 -2.97
C VAL A 154 0.36 16.72 -3.85
N PRO A 155 0.01 17.06 -5.11
CA PRO A 155 0.90 17.78 -6.00
C PRO A 155 1.44 19.06 -5.38
N SER A 156 2.72 19.37 -5.60
CA SER A 156 3.37 20.59 -5.12
C SER A 156 3.12 21.77 -6.05
N TYR A 157 3.10 21.54 -7.37
CA TYR A 157 2.97 22.56 -8.39
C TYR A 157 1.56 23.20 -8.42
N PRO A 158 1.43 24.54 -8.23
CA PRO A 158 0.15 25.20 -7.96
C PRO A 158 -0.99 24.93 -8.95
N PRO A 159 -0.86 25.00 -10.29
CA PRO A 159 -1.99 24.74 -11.18
C PRO A 159 -2.59 23.34 -10.97
N TRP A 160 -1.76 22.32 -10.96
CA TRP A 160 -2.19 20.94 -10.74
C TRP A 160 -2.68 20.69 -9.33
N LYS A 161 -2.05 21.29 -8.33
CA LYS A 161 -2.51 21.23 -6.95
C LYS A 161 -3.95 21.69 -6.80
N TRP A 162 -4.33 22.81 -7.42
CA TRP A 162 -5.69 23.33 -7.33
C TRP A 162 -6.71 22.42 -8.02
N VAL A 163 -6.39 21.93 -9.21
CA VAL A 163 -7.24 20.98 -9.96
C VAL A 163 -7.41 19.69 -9.15
N TYR A 164 -6.31 19.13 -8.64
CA TYR A 164 -6.33 17.92 -7.81
C TYR A 164 -7.16 18.11 -6.53
N LEU A 165 -6.96 19.21 -5.81
CA LEU A 165 -7.71 19.50 -4.60
C LEU A 165 -9.21 19.72 -4.88
N ALA A 166 -9.56 20.34 -6.00
CA ALA A 166 -10.96 20.47 -6.42
C ALA A 166 -11.57 19.08 -6.67
N TYR A 167 -10.88 18.22 -7.43
CA TYR A 167 -11.30 16.84 -7.70
C TYR A 167 -11.48 16.05 -6.39
N PHE A 168 -10.45 16.07 -5.51
CA PHE A 168 -10.44 15.31 -4.27
C PHE A 168 -11.47 15.78 -3.24
N LYS A 169 -11.78 17.10 -3.22
CA LYS A 169 -12.73 17.66 -2.25
C LYS A 169 -14.19 17.54 -2.69
N THR A 170 -14.44 17.47 -4.00
CA THR A 170 -15.82 17.53 -4.52
C THR A 170 -16.21 16.29 -5.31
N ILE A 171 -15.48 15.96 -6.38
CA ILE A 171 -15.87 14.90 -7.33
C ILE A 171 -15.70 13.52 -6.71
N LEU A 172 -14.54 13.25 -6.13
CA LEU A 172 -14.20 11.92 -5.60
C LEU A 172 -15.15 11.48 -4.45
N PRO A 173 -15.47 12.30 -3.42
CA PRO A 173 -16.43 11.90 -2.40
C PRO A 173 -17.85 11.72 -2.95
N LEU A 174 -18.24 12.50 -3.96
CA LEU A 174 -19.57 12.40 -4.55
C LEU A 174 -19.71 11.09 -5.36
N ILE A 175 -18.82 10.84 -6.32
CA ILE A 175 -18.88 9.63 -7.15
C ILE A 175 -18.66 8.39 -6.28
N GLY A 176 -17.62 8.39 -5.44
CA GLY A 176 -17.30 7.26 -4.58
C GLY A 176 -18.42 6.94 -3.60
N GLY A 177 -19.02 7.96 -2.99
CA GLY A 177 -20.16 7.81 -2.08
C GLY A 177 -21.41 7.28 -2.77
N LEU A 178 -21.72 7.75 -3.98
CA LEU A 178 -22.87 7.27 -4.76
C LEU A 178 -22.72 5.81 -5.20
N VAL A 179 -21.52 5.41 -5.63
CA VAL A 179 -21.27 4.05 -6.13
C VAL A 179 -21.16 3.03 -5.00
N SER A 180 -20.48 3.38 -3.90
CA SER A 180 -20.28 2.45 -2.77
C SER A 180 -21.40 2.51 -1.71
N GLY A 181 -22.16 3.59 -1.68
CA GLY A 181 -23.08 3.90 -0.58
C GLY A 181 -22.39 4.38 0.72
N ASP A 182 -21.05 4.48 0.73
CA ASP A 182 -20.28 4.88 1.94
C ASP A 182 -19.53 6.20 1.74
N PHE A 183 -20.22 7.32 1.90
CA PHE A 183 -19.62 8.67 1.85
C PHE A 183 -18.56 8.90 2.93
N LYS A 184 -18.59 8.13 4.04
CA LYS A 184 -17.61 8.27 5.11
C LYS A 184 -16.25 7.74 4.69
N ALA A 185 -16.20 6.61 3.96
CA ALA A 185 -14.96 6.04 3.43
C ALA A 185 -14.26 7.00 2.47
N TYR A 186 -14.99 7.72 1.62
CA TYR A 186 -14.38 8.67 0.67
C TYR A 186 -13.98 10.00 1.29
N ARG A 187 -14.67 10.44 2.35
CA ARG A 187 -14.16 11.54 3.19
C ARG A 187 -12.88 11.14 3.91
N TYR A 188 -12.84 9.92 4.44
CA TYR A 188 -11.62 9.36 5.03
C TYR A 188 -10.47 9.32 4.00
N LEU A 189 -10.71 8.81 2.79
CA LEU A 189 -9.71 8.81 1.71
C LEU A 189 -9.14 10.21 1.46
N ARG A 190 -10.00 11.21 1.27
CA ARG A 190 -9.59 12.62 1.11
C ARG A 190 -8.72 13.08 2.28
N ASP A 191 -9.21 12.90 3.50
CA ASP A 191 -8.58 13.44 4.69
C ASP A 191 -7.26 12.71 4.98
N SER A 192 -7.17 11.40 4.75
CA SER A 192 -5.95 10.61 4.91
C SER A 192 -4.86 10.99 3.92
N VAL A 193 -5.20 11.27 2.65
CA VAL A 193 -4.24 11.76 1.66
C VAL A 193 -3.75 13.17 1.99
N MET A 194 -4.67 14.06 2.39
CA MET A 194 -4.30 15.45 2.73
C MET A 194 -3.49 15.55 4.03
N GLY A 195 -3.68 14.63 4.96
CA GLY A 195 -2.93 14.58 6.22
C GLY A 195 -1.66 13.72 6.17
N PHE A 196 -1.37 13.08 5.03
CA PHE A 196 -0.20 12.24 4.88
C PHE A 196 1.08 13.07 4.73
N PRO A 197 2.23 12.62 5.26
CA PRO A 197 3.49 13.33 5.12
C PRO A 197 3.86 13.57 3.64
N PRO A 198 4.37 14.76 3.29
CA PRO A 198 4.90 14.99 1.95
C PRO A 198 6.14 14.11 1.70
N PRO A 199 6.50 13.85 0.42
CA PRO A 199 7.58 12.91 0.04
C PRO A 199 8.86 13.05 0.84
N GLY A 200 9.47 14.23 0.89
CA GLY A 200 10.74 14.43 1.60
C GLY A 200 10.68 14.25 3.13
N LYS A 201 9.47 14.32 3.74
CA LYS A 201 9.30 13.98 5.16
C LYS A 201 9.17 12.47 5.33
N LEU A 202 8.49 11.80 4.40
CA LEU A 202 8.34 10.36 4.44
C LEU A 202 9.69 9.67 4.21
N GLU A 203 10.51 10.15 3.28
CA GLU A 203 11.87 9.68 3.03
C GLU A 203 12.73 9.71 4.29
N ARG A 204 12.73 10.83 5.01
CA ARG A 204 13.45 10.93 6.30
C ARG A 204 12.99 9.92 7.33
N LEU A 205 11.69 9.68 7.44
CA LEU A 205 11.16 8.66 8.35
C LEU A 205 11.62 7.25 7.97
N MET A 206 11.74 6.97 6.65
CA MET A 206 12.26 5.71 6.14
C MET A 206 13.75 5.54 6.49
N GLU A 207 14.55 6.60 6.28
CA GLU A 207 15.98 6.61 6.64
C GLU A 207 16.20 6.47 8.14
N GLU A 208 15.43 7.21 8.97
CA GLU A 208 15.47 7.13 10.44
C GLU A 208 15.07 5.74 10.95
N SER A 209 14.33 4.96 10.15
CA SER A 209 13.92 3.59 10.47
C SER A 209 14.92 2.52 9.99
N GLY A 210 16.10 2.92 9.47
CA GLY A 210 17.20 2.03 9.08
C GLY A 210 17.19 1.61 7.61
N PHE A 211 16.35 2.22 6.77
CA PHE A 211 16.34 1.96 5.33
C PHE A 211 17.22 2.96 4.58
N GLU A 212 17.83 2.49 3.49
CA GLU A 212 18.35 3.35 2.43
C GLU A 212 17.25 3.59 1.39
N VAL A 213 17.01 4.87 1.05
CA VAL A 213 16.05 5.24 -0.01
C VAL A 213 16.76 5.19 -1.35
N ILE A 214 16.66 4.06 -2.07
CA ILE A 214 17.31 3.86 -3.38
C ILE A 214 16.65 4.70 -4.47
N GLN A 215 15.31 4.83 -4.41
CA GLN A 215 14.54 5.58 -5.38
C GLN A 215 13.35 6.26 -4.69
N SER A 216 13.11 7.51 -5.07
CA SER A 216 11.89 8.26 -4.78
C SER A 216 11.47 8.97 -6.05
N SER A 217 10.31 8.62 -6.60
CA SER A 217 9.89 9.09 -7.91
C SER A 217 8.41 9.47 -7.92
N PRO A 218 8.09 10.72 -8.31
CA PRO A 218 6.71 11.15 -8.52
C PRO A 218 6.12 10.47 -9.76
N LEU A 219 4.82 10.18 -9.71
CA LEU A 219 4.04 9.66 -10.79
C LEU A 219 2.93 10.63 -11.16
N PHE A 220 2.66 10.73 -12.46
CA PHE A 220 1.54 11.47 -13.03
C PHE A 220 1.28 12.82 -12.31
N PHE A 221 2.14 13.79 -12.56
CA PHE A 221 2.05 15.12 -11.95
C PHE A 221 2.02 15.12 -10.41
N GLU A 222 2.77 14.21 -9.78
CA GLU A 222 2.88 14.06 -8.32
C GLU A 222 1.60 13.57 -7.62
N ILE A 223 0.60 13.04 -8.34
CA ILE A 223 -0.63 12.48 -7.73
C ILE A 223 -0.34 11.21 -6.93
N ALA A 224 0.68 10.47 -7.34
CA ALA A 224 1.20 9.32 -6.60
C ALA A 224 2.73 9.37 -6.56
N HIS A 225 3.32 8.61 -5.64
CA HIS A 225 4.76 8.50 -5.47
C HIS A 225 5.15 7.04 -5.27
N ILE A 226 6.28 6.65 -5.87
CA ILE A 226 6.91 5.36 -5.62
C ILE A 226 8.19 5.58 -4.84
N TYR A 227 8.39 4.77 -3.80
CA TYR A 227 9.63 4.68 -3.05
C TYR A 227 10.16 3.25 -3.16
N LEU A 228 11.45 3.10 -3.40
CA LEU A 228 12.18 1.85 -3.30
C LEU A 228 13.22 2.00 -2.21
N LEU A 229 13.13 1.13 -1.22
CA LEU A 229 13.98 1.12 -0.03
C LEU A 229 14.76 -0.18 0.02
N GLU A 230 15.93 -0.15 0.64
CA GLU A 230 16.71 -1.34 0.98
C GLU A 230 17.01 -1.35 2.48
N LYS A 231 16.82 -2.50 3.12
CA LYS A 231 17.24 -2.69 4.51
C LYS A 231 18.76 -2.71 4.56
N VAL A 232 19.34 -1.71 5.20
CA VAL A 232 20.78 -1.66 5.43
C VAL A 232 21.15 -2.73 6.44
N ALA A 233 22.10 -3.60 6.08
CA ALA A 233 22.61 -4.60 7.01
C ALA A 233 23.15 -3.90 8.26
N THR A 234 22.59 -4.23 9.42
CA THR A 234 23.16 -3.79 10.71
C THR A 234 24.48 -4.53 10.86
N GLY A 235 25.59 -3.86 10.51
CA GLY A 235 26.93 -4.42 10.67
C GLY A 235 27.13 -4.91 12.10
N VAL A 236 27.46 -6.19 12.24
CA VAL A 236 27.92 -6.82 13.47
C VAL A 236 29.33 -6.35 13.76
#